data_2e0fda92fb20932ad93b7d52646e7666
#
_entry.id   2e0fda92fb20932ad93b7d52646e7666
#
_cell.length_a   1.000
_cell.length_b   1.000
_cell.length_c   1.000
_cell.angle_alpha   90.00
_cell.angle_beta   90.00
_cell.angle_gamma   90.00
#
_symmetry.space_group_name_H-M   'P 1'
#
loop_
_entity.id
_entity.type
_entity.pdbx_description
1 polymer ?
#
loop_
_entity_poly.entity_id
_entity_poly.type
_entity_poly.pdbx_seq_one_letter_code
_entity_poly.pdbx_strand_id
1 'polypeptide(L)'
;MATGEHTERILIADDEADLRSLLTDLLAEEGYTVESVASGSEVLNKLTADPGYSLLLLDLMMPGMSGLEVLEKLRADSNDVPVIMVTAHGTSTNAIRAMQIGAYDYLQKPFDLEEVLIVVRRLFEHQSLASRVRQLEQRIDPRERMIGRSPAMREIYKTIGRVAHSDVSVLITGETGTGKELVANIIHNYSGRKGEFIPVNCAALPETLIESELFGHEKGAFTGAVAQRKGRFEQANKGTIFLDEVGEISLAVQKKLLRVLQENEIERVGGTGIIKVDVRVLAATNRDLLEEVRQGNFREDLYYRLNVINIHMPPLRERRGDIPPLTEHFLSKYRYKPGAPPTKISEEAMERMESYHWPGNVRQLENEMERAVTLSQGRVITSQILSLAAQGIPTQMDLATRVRNRDGIDTVLHDVERIMLREALRQSDDDIEEAARRLRLSPEELHTRLQRAGLEES
;
A
#
# COMPACT_ATOMS: atom_id res chain seq x y z
N MET A 1 -26.72 -1.57 27.80
CA MET A 1 -26.00 -0.33 28.04
C MET A 1 -24.78 -0.70 28.88
N ALA A 2 -23.65 -0.90 28.26
CA ALA A 2 -22.40 -1.18 28.97
C ALA A 2 -21.57 0.08 28.85
N THR A 3 -21.48 0.84 29.97
CA THR A 3 -20.51 1.91 30.17
C THR A 3 -19.13 1.26 30.26
N GLY A 4 -18.44 1.15 29.15
CA GLY A 4 -17.03 0.77 29.15
C GLY A 4 -16.23 1.92 29.77
N GLU A 5 -15.40 1.64 30.75
CA GLU A 5 -14.38 2.58 31.21
C GLU A 5 -13.43 2.84 30.04
N HIS A 6 -13.49 4.05 29.48
CA HIS A 6 -12.55 4.53 28.47
C HIS A 6 -11.26 4.99 29.17
N THR A 7 -10.13 4.55 28.70
CA THR A 7 -8.81 4.96 29.21
C THR A 7 -8.29 6.24 28.53
N GLU A 8 -9.00 6.76 27.54
CA GLU A 8 -8.61 7.90 26.73
C GLU A 8 -8.78 9.21 27.54
N ARG A 9 -7.74 10.04 27.48
CA ARG A 9 -7.69 11.34 28.16
C ARG A 9 -7.91 12.47 27.15
N ILE A 10 -8.86 13.36 27.47
CA ILE A 10 -9.25 14.50 26.64
C ILE A 10 -8.90 15.80 27.36
N LEU A 11 -8.21 16.69 26.66
CA LEU A 11 -7.99 18.06 27.12
C LEU A 11 -8.95 19.00 26.38
N ILE A 12 -9.68 19.82 27.14
CA ILE A 12 -10.58 20.85 26.61
C ILE A 12 -9.97 22.23 26.85
N ALA A 13 -9.90 23.05 25.82
CA ALA A 13 -9.41 24.42 25.91
C ALA A 13 -10.43 25.38 25.31
N ASP A 14 -11.06 26.17 26.14
CA ASP A 14 -12.06 27.17 25.79
C ASP A 14 -12.07 28.28 26.87
N ASP A 15 -12.29 29.54 26.54
CA ASP A 15 -12.31 30.63 27.52
C ASP A 15 -13.67 30.72 28.24
N GLU A 16 -14.75 30.17 27.67
CA GLU A 16 -16.09 30.13 28.24
C GLU A 16 -16.21 29.04 29.34
N ALA A 17 -16.32 29.45 30.62
CA ALA A 17 -16.38 28.51 31.74
C ALA A 17 -17.59 27.56 31.69
N ASP A 18 -18.75 28.07 31.25
CA ASP A 18 -19.98 27.27 31.17
C ASP A 18 -19.87 26.19 30.11
N LEU A 19 -19.30 26.51 28.95
CA LEU A 19 -19.09 25.55 27.88
C LEU A 19 -18.04 24.49 28.26
N ARG A 20 -16.95 24.91 28.92
CA ARG A 20 -15.94 23.92 29.43
C ARG A 20 -16.58 22.92 30.40
N SER A 21 -17.42 23.42 31.35
CA SER A 21 -18.11 22.55 32.29
C SER A 21 -19.05 21.60 31.57
N LEU A 22 -19.88 22.11 30.64
CA LEU A 22 -20.82 21.29 29.86
C LEU A 22 -20.13 20.19 29.08
N LEU A 23 -19.04 20.51 28.35
CA LEU A 23 -18.28 19.53 27.57
C LEU A 23 -17.56 18.53 28.48
N THR A 24 -17.05 18.97 29.65
CA THR A 24 -16.41 18.09 30.62
C THR A 24 -17.41 17.07 31.16
N ASP A 25 -18.60 17.52 31.57
CA ASP A 25 -19.64 16.64 32.10
C ASP A 25 -20.12 15.65 31.03
N LEU A 26 -20.38 16.13 29.80
CA LEU A 26 -20.83 15.31 28.68
C LEU A 26 -19.85 14.17 28.37
N LEU A 27 -18.56 14.49 28.26
CA LEU A 27 -17.55 13.50 27.90
C LEU A 27 -17.20 12.57 29.07
N ALA A 28 -17.30 13.07 30.32
CA ALA A 28 -17.12 12.24 31.51
C ALA A 28 -18.27 11.22 31.68
N GLU A 29 -19.53 11.60 31.35
CA GLU A 29 -20.67 10.68 31.32
C GLU A 29 -20.48 9.53 30.29
N GLU A 30 -19.79 9.80 29.20
CA GLU A 30 -19.42 8.77 28.22
C GLU A 30 -18.21 7.89 28.64
N GLY A 31 -17.59 8.20 29.80
CA GLY A 31 -16.52 7.40 30.39
C GLY A 31 -15.10 7.89 30.08
N TYR A 32 -14.91 9.03 29.42
CA TYR A 32 -13.60 9.61 29.16
C TYR A 32 -13.02 10.32 30.38
N THR A 33 -11.70 10.33 30.53
CA THR A 33 -11.01 11.18 31.51
C THR A 33 -10.80 12.56 30.93
N VAL A 34 -11.43 13.58 31.50
CA VAL A 34 -11.44 14.94 30.93
C VAL A 34 -10.76 15.93 31.85
N GLU A 35 -9.90 16.74 31.28
CA GLU A 35 -9.32 17.92 31.93
C GLU A 35 -9.59 19.16 31.08
N SER A 36 -9.70 20.33 31.70
CA SER A 36 -9.98 21.56 30.99
C SER A 36 -9.07 22.71 31.42
N VAL A 37 -8.82 23.62 30.49
CA VAL A 37 -8.00 24.84 30.66
C VAL A 37 -8.67 26.03 29.98
N ALA A 38 -8.32 27.26 30.42
CA ALA A 38 -8.98 28.47 29.96
C ALA A 38 -8.15 29.27 28.92
N SER A 39 -6.93 28.85 28.61
CA SER A 39 -6.07 29.62 27.72
C SER A 39 -5.13 28.74 26.92
N GLY A 40 -4.68 29.26 25.74
CA GLY A 40 -3.71 28.55 24.88
C GLY A 40 -2.35 28.32 25.52
N SER A 41 -1.90 29.18 26.42
CA SER A 41 -0.65 29.00 27.16
C SER A 41 -0.72 27.82 28.15
N GLU A 42 -1.87 27.62 28.79
CA GLU A 42 -2.09 26.47 29.66
C GLU A 42 -2.12 25.15 28.90
N VAL A 43 -2.67 25.15 27.68
CA VAL A 43 -2.64 23.97 26.77
C VAL A 43 -1.20 23.53 26.53
N LEU A 44 -0.33 24.45 26.09
CA LEU A 44 1.06 24.15 25.80
C LEU A 44 1.80 23.63 27.04
N ASN A 45 1.59 24.29 28.19
CA ASN A 45 2.23 23.87 29.44
C ASN A 45 1.78 22.46 29.86
N LYS A 46 0.47 22.15 29.76
CA LYS A 46 -0.05 20.82 30.10
C LYS A 46 0.47 19.74 29.17
N LEU A 47 0.42 19.95 27.86
CA LEU A 47 0.89 18.98 26.87
C LEU A 47 2.41 18.76 26.91
N THR A 48 3.18 19.77 27.35
CA THR A 48 4.63 19.63 27.57
C THR A 48 4.93 18.86 28.85
N ALA A 49 4.16 19.10 29.94
CA ALA A 49 4.34 18.43 31.21
C ALA A 49 3.86 16.97 31.18
N ASP A 50 2.80 16.68 30.44
CA ASP A 50 2.20 15.36 30.32
C ASP A 50 1.72 15.12 28.87
N PRO A 51 2.46 14.33 28.07
CA PRO A 51 2.08 14.02 26.69
C PRO A 51 0.98 12.96 26.58
N GLY A 52 0.36 12.53 27.66
CA GLY A 52 -0.58 11.40 27.70
C GLY A 52 -2.02 11.73 27.25
N TYR A 53 -2.29 12.88 26.65
CA TYR A 53 -3.60 13.20 26.12
C TYR A 53 -3.83 12.58 24.75
N SER A 54 -5.02 11.98 24.59
CA SER A 54 -5.45 11.30 23.36
C SER A 54 -6.23 12.21 22.41
N LEU A 55 -6.73 13.36 22.89
CA LEU A 55 -7.48 14.35 22.12
C LEU A 55 -7.36 15.72 22.79
N LEU A 56 -7.27 16.77 21.97
CA LEU A 56 -7.43 18.17 22.35
C LEU A 56 -8.66 18.75 21.63
N LEU A 57 -9.67 19.18 22.41
CA LEU A 57 -10.74 20.07 21.93
C LEU A 57 -10.26 21.51 22.15
N LEU A 58 -10.12 22.28 21.10
CA LEU A 58 -9.44 23.57 21.15
C LEU A 58 -10.29 24.69 20.54
N ASP A 59 -10.70 25.64 21.37
CA ASP A 59 -11.36 26.81 20.85
C ASP A 59 -10.42 27.69 20.00
N LEU A 60 -10.95 28.18 18.89
CA LEU A 60 -10.23 29.06 17.99
C LEU A 60 -9.91 30.42 18.64
N MET A 61 -10.84 30.97 19.40
CA MET A 61 -10.80 32.33 19.91
C MET A 61 -10.61 32.35 21.43
N MET A 62 -9.36 32.33 21.87
CA MET A 62 -9.01 32.42 23.28
C MET A 62 -8.18 33.69 23.56
N PRO A 63 -8.31 34.29 24.77
CA PRO A 63 -7.49 35.43 25.16
C PRO A 63 -6.00 35.14 25.14
N GLY A 64 -5.21 36.05 24.60
CA GLY A 64 -3.76 36.01 24.56
C GLY A 64 -3.20 35.19 23.38
N MET A 65 -3.40 33.88 23.35
CA MET A 65 -2.95 32.99 22.29
C MET A 65 -4.15 32.27 21.66
N SER A 66 -4.36 32.49 20.36
CA SER A 66 -5.43 31.84 19.62
C SER A 66 -5.22 30.32 19.45
N GLY A 67 -6.32 29.57 19.24
CA GLY A 67 -6.24 28.13 18.99
C GLY A 67 -5.41 27.77 17.75
N LEU A 68 -5.40 28.62 16.70
CA LEU A 68 -4.54 28.39 15.53
C LEU A 68 -3.06 28.50 15.87
N GLU A 69 -2.66 29.50 16.68
CA GLU A 69 -1.27 29.66 17.12
C GLU A 69 -0.83 28.49 18.03
N VAL A 70 -1.74 27.96 18.85
CA VAL A 70 -1.49 26.74 19.64
C VAL A 70 -1.25 25.55 18.73
N LEU A 71 -2.10 25.34 17.72
CA LEU A 71 -1.99 24.24 16.77
C LEU A 71 -0.68 24.33 15.97
N GLU A 72 -0.32 25.52 15.47
CA GLU A 72 0.95 25.77 14.76
C GLU A 72 2.16 25.40 15.63
N LYS A 73 2.19 25.81 16.90
CA LYS A 73 3.26 25.46 17.84
C LYS A 73 3.34 23.96 18.10
N LEU A 74 2.20 23.31 18.34
CA LEU A 74 2.17 21.86 18.57
C LEU A 74 2.77 21.10 17.38
N ARG A 75 2.45 21.50 16.16
CA ARG A 75 3.01 20.86 14.95
C ARG A 75 4.49 21.18 14.74
N ALA A 76 4.93 22.40 15.07
CA ALA A 76 6.36 22.77 15.06
C ALA A 76 7.19 21.94 16.06
N ASP A 77 6.62 21.64 17.23
CA ASP A 77 7.24 20.83 18.28
C ASP A 77 7.07 19.31 18.03
N SER A 78 6.59 18.90 16.85
CA SER A 78 6.34 17.49 16.50
C SER A 78 5.38 16.77 17.46
N ASN A 79 4.46 17.51 18.07
CA ASN A 79 3.40 16.95 18.89
C ASN A 79 2.21 16.57 18.01
N ASP A 80 1.97 15.27 17.87
CA ASP A 80 0.95 14.70 16.98
C ASP A 80 -0.42 14.48 17.65
N VAL A 81 -0.66 15.06 18.85
CA VAL A 81 -1.98 14.95 19.50
C VAL A 81 -3.08 15.40 18.52
N PRO A 82 -4.14 14.59 18.32
CA PRO A 82 -5.26 15.00 17.48
C PRO A 82 -5.96 16.22 18.07
N VAL A 83 -6.25 17.19 17.21
CA VAL A 83 -6.90 18.45 17.61
C VAL A 83 -8.20 18.59 16.83
N ILE A 84 -9.31 18.72 17.56
CA ILE A 84 -10.59 19.14 17.02
C ILE A 84 -10.76 20.63 17.37
N MET A 85 -10.85 21.46 16.33
CA MET A 85 -11.03 22.91 16.52
C MET A 85 -12.49 23.23 16.78
N VAL A 86 -12.74 24.10 17.77
CA VAL A 86 -14.08 24.66 18.07
C VAL A 86 -14.09 26.11 17.63
N THR A 87 -15.12 26.58 16.93
CA THR A 87 -15.16 27.95 16.39
C THR A 87 -16.57 28.56 16.41
N ALA A 88 -16.68 29.81 16.85
CA ALA A 88 -17.93 30.58 16.88
C ALA A 88 -18.27 31.22 15.52
N HIS A 89 -17.32 31.41 14.61
CA HIS A 89 -17.52 32.07 13.32
C HIS A 89 -17.07 31.21 12.17
N GLY A 90 -18.04 30.71 11.41
CA GLY A 90 -17.85 29.92 10.19
C GLY A 90 -17.30 30.69 8.99
N THR A 91 -16.23 31.49 9.15
CA THR A 91 -15.48 31.87 7.97
C THR A 91 -14.70 30.64 7.50
N SER A 92 -15.10 30.12 6.36
CA SER A 92 -14.46 28.95 5.68
C SER A 92 -12.92 29.03 5.66
N THR A 93 -12.36 30.23 5.74
CA THR A 93 -10.93 30.49 5.73
C THR A 93 -10.19 29.94 6.96
N ASN A 94 -10.73 30.11 8.18
CA ASN A 94 -10.07 29.65 9.41
C ASN A 94 -10.17 28.12 9.58
N ALA A 95 -11.31 27.54 9.21
CA ALA A 95 -11.48 26.08 9.19
C ALA A 95 -10.54 25.42 8.17
N ILE A 96 -10.45 25.98 6.95
CA ILE A 96 -9.51 25.50 5.93
C ILE A 96 -8.06 25.60 6.41
N ARG A 97 -7.68 26.72 7.04
CA ARG A 97 -6.33 26.92 7.58
C ARG A 97 -6.01 25.91 8.69
N ALA A 98 -6.94 25.68 9.62
CA ALA A 98 -6.77 24.68 10.68
C ALA A 98 -6.53 23.27 10.11
N MET A 99 -7.34 22.88 9.10
CA MET A 99 -7.16 21.59 8.42
C MET A 99 -5.83 21.49 7.68
N GLN A 100 -5.35 22.58 7.05
CA GLN A 100 -4.03 22.61 6.38
C GLN A 100 -2.86 22.47 7.36
N ILE A 101 -2.98 23.05 8.58
CA ILE A 101 -1.97 22.94 9.65
C ILE A 101 -2.00 21.54 10.28
N GLY A 102 -3.06 20.77 10.09
CA GLY A 102 -3.17 19.40 10.59
C GLY A 102 -4.13 19.23 11.77
N ALA A 103 -5.19 20.01 11.84
CA ALA A 103 -6.34 19.69 12.67
C ALA A 103 -6.98 18.38 12.17
N TYR A 104 -7.54 17.60 13.09
CA TYR A 104 -8.25 16.36 12.76
C TYR A 104 -9.65 16.66 12.20
N ASP A 105 -10.37 17.58 12.84
CA ASP A 105 -11.71 18.02 12.44
C ASP A 105 -12.00 19.39 13.06
N TYR A 106 -13.17 19.98 12.75
CA TYR A 106 -13.64 21.20 13.37
C TYR A 106 -15.12 21.10 13.72
N LEU A 107 -15.54 21.82 14.78
CA LEU A 107 -16.91 21.97 15.25
C LEU A 107 -17.31 23.45 15.23
N GLN A 108 -18.48 23.78 14.71
CA GLN A 108 -18.96 25.15 14.63
C GLN A 108 -19.97 25.43 15.73
N LYS A 109 -19.69 26.44 16.58
CA LYS A 109 -20.64 26.94 17.59
C LYS A 109 -21.78 27.75 16.89
N PRO A 110 -23.07 27.59 17.26
CA PRO A 110 -23.56 26.60 18.21
C PRO A 110 -23.60 25.20 17.61
N PHE A 111 -23.11 24.18 18.31
CA PHE A 111 -23.15 22.78 17.94
C PHE A 111 -24.12 22.02 18.84
N ASP A 112 -24.61 20.88 18.33
CA ASP A 112 -25.37 19.93 19.13
C ASP A 112 -24.39 19.08 19.93
N LEU A 113 -24.70 18.77 21.20
CA LEU A 113 -23.89 17.89 22.04
C LEU A 113 -23.68 16.49 21.40
N GLU A 114 -24.68 16.02 20.66
CA GLU A 114 -24.61 14.76 19.94
C GLU A 114 -23.56 14.81 18.80
N GLU A 115 -23.40 15.97 18.15
CA GLU A 115 -22.37 16.19 17.12
C GLU A 115 -20.95 16.07 17.71
N VAL A 116 -20.71 16.62 18.90
CA VAL A 116 -19.43 16.46 19.61
C VAL A 116 -19.12 14.99 19.86
N LEU A 117 -20.10 14.24 20.38
CA LEU A 117 -19.94 12.81 20.65
C LEU A 117 -19.64 11.99 19.39
N ILE A 118 -20.32 12.31 18.28
CA ILE A 118 -20.10 11.64 16.99
C ILE A 118 -18.66 11.84 16.51
N VAL A 119 -18.16 13.08 16.55
CA VAL A 119 -16.80 13.40 16.07
C VAL A 119 -15.75 12.77 16.98
N VAL A 120 -15.92 12.83 18.30
CA VAL A 120 -15.02 12.21 19.30
C VAL A 120 -14.99 10.69 19.16
N ARG A 121 -16.16 10.04 19.07
CA ARG A 121 -16.22 8.57 18.86
C ARG A 121 -15.57 8.15 17.56
N ARG A 122 -15.81 8.86 16.45
CA ARG A 122 -15.17 8.60 15.15
C ARG A 122 -13.65 8.69 15.25
N LEU A 123 -13.12 9.69 15.96
CA LEU A 123 -11.68 9.82 16.17
C LEU A 123 -11.12 8.59 16.91
N PHE A 124 -11.72 8.21 18.04
CA PHE A 124 -11.23 7.10 18.84
C PHE A 124 -11.43 5.72 18.17
N GLU A 125 -12.48 5.53 17.40
CA GLU A 125 -12.63 4.35 16.55
C GLU A 125 -11.50 4.26 15.51
N HIS A 126 -11.16 5.38 14.85
CA HIS A 126 -10.03 5.45 13.93
C HIS A 126 -8.68 5.17 14.62
N GLN A 127 -8.46 5.70 15.82
CA GLN A 127 -7.23 5.44 16.59
C GLN A 127 -7.16 4.00 17.10
N SER A 128 -8.27 3.44 17.56
CA SER A 128 -8.33 2.05 18.03
C SER A 128 -8.06 1.06 16.89
N LEU A 129 -8.57 1.31 15.70
CA LEU A 129 -8.24 0.53 14.51
C LEU A 129 -6.75 0.67 14.14
N ALA A 130 -6.21 1.88 14.18
CA ALA A 130 -4.78 2.11 13.92
C ALA A 130 -3.87 1.51 14.99
N SER A 131 -4.26 1.53 16.28
CA SER A 131 -3.49 0.92 17.37
C SER A 131 -3.59 -0.59 17.36
N ARG A 132 -4.76 -1.17 17.03
CA ARG A 132 -4.90 -2.62 16.79
C ARG A 132 -4.01 -3.07 15.63
N VAL A 133 -3.96 -2.32 14.54
CA VAL A 133 -3.02 -2.57 13.44
C VAL A 133 -1.58 -2.52 13.96
N ARG A 134 -1.18 -1.53 14.75
CA ARG A 134 0.18 -1.44 15.34
C ARG A 134 0.50 -2.56 16.34
N GLN A 135 -0.44 -2.94 17.21
CA GLN A 135 -0.25 -4.05 18.15
C GLN A 135 -0.16 -5.40 17.44
N LEU A 136 -0.88 -5.53 16.35
CA LEU A 136 -0.88 -6.71 15.50
C LEU A 136 0.40 -6.76 14.65
N GLU A 137 0.91 -5.62 14.20
CA GLU A 137 2.24 -5.47 13.57
C GLU A 137 3.40 -5.91 14.49
N GLN A 138 3.27 -5.80 15.81
CA GLN A 138 4.29 -6.26 16.78
C GLN A 138 4.31 -7.77 16.99
N ARG A 139 3.26 -8.49 16.57
CA ARG A 139 3.15 -9.96 16.65
C ARG A 139 3.50 -10.68 15.35
N ILE A 140 3.66 -9.92 14.24
CA ILE A 140 4.06 -10.47 12.94
C ILE A 140 5.58 -10.53 12.88
N ASP A 141 6.10 -11.62 12.30
CA ASP A 141 7.51 -11.71 11.93
C ASP A 141 7.90 -10.42 11.19
N PRO A 142 8.99 -9.73 11.56
CA PRO A 142 9.45 -8.53 10.86
C PRO A 142 9.54 -8.67 9.32
N ARG A 143 9.60 -9.92 8.82
CA ARG A 143 9.61 -10.26 7.40
C ARG A 143 8.24 -10.12 6.71
N GLU A 144 7.15 -10.09 7.47
CA GLU A 144 5.76 -10.03 6.96
C GLU A 144 5.13 -8.64 7.14
N ARG A 145 5.91 -7.66 7.53
CA ARG A 145 5.40 -6.31 7.83
C ARG A 145 5.14 -5.51 6.56
N MET A 146 3.88 -5.09 6.34
CA MET A 146 3.56 -4.15 5.28
C MET A 146 4.02 -2.74 5.65
N ILE A 147 4.86 -2.15 4.79
CA ILE A 147 5.44 -0.82 5.00
C ILE A 147 4.87 0.15 3.98
N GLY A 148 4.40 1.29 4.46
CA GLY A 148 3.89 2.39 3.65
C GLY A 148 3.09 3.36 4.52
N ARG A 149 3.34 4.66 4.33
CA ARG A 149 2.65 5.75 5.04
C ARG A 149 1.87 6.65 4.10
N SER A 150 1.93 6.38 2.81
CA SER A 150 1.21 7.15 1.79
C SER A 150 -0.30 7.10 2.01
N PRO A 151 -1.07 8.13 1.57
CA PRO A 151 -2.52 8.14 1.67
C PRO A 151 -3.16 6.90 1.05
N ALA A 152 -2.67 6.45 -0.11
CA ALA A 152 -3.16 5.25 -0.78
C ALA A 152 -2.98 4.00 0.08
N MET A 153 -1.81 3.81 0.72
CA MET A 153 -1.58 2.68 1.62
C MET A 153 -2.47 2.73 2.86
N ARG A 154 -2.75 3.91 3.40
CA ARG A 154 -3.67 4.05 4.54
C ARG A 154 -5.10 3.58 4.21
N GLU A 155 -5.60 3.88 3.01
CA GLU A 155 -6.92 3.37 2.56
C GLU A 155 -6.91 1.84 2.39
N ILE A 156 -5.82 1.27 1.89
CA ILE A 156 -5.64 -0.18 1.80
C ILE A 156 -5.68 -0.80 3.21
N TYR A 157 -4.98 -0.25 4.19
CA TYR A 157 -5.01 -0.74 5.58
C TYR A 157 -6.42 -0.71 6.18
N LYS A 158 -7.17 0.38 5.95
CA LYS A 158 -8.58 0.46 6.38
C LYS A 158 -9.43 -0.62 5.74
N THR A 159 -9.25 -0.84 4.43
CA THR A 159 -9.99 -1.87 3.70
C THR A 159 -9.64 -3.27 4.22
N ILE A 160 -8.35 -3.58 4.42
CA ILE A 160 -7.90 -4.83 5.03
C ILE A 160 -8.57 -5.05 6.39
N GLY A 161 -8.55 -4.03 7.27
CA GLY A 161 -9.17 -4.11 8.60
C GLY A 161 -10.68 -4.42 8.57
N ARG A 162 -11.39 -3.88 7.56
CA ARG A 162 -12.83 -4.14 7.38
C ARG A 162 -13.12 -5.54 6.86
N VAL A 163 -12.30 -6.02 5.91
CA VAL A 163 -12.57 -7.31 5.24
C VAL A 163 -11.96 -8.50 5.95
N ALA A 164 -10.98 -8.30 6.85
CA ALA A 164 -10.26 -9.39 7.48
C ALA A 164 -11.20 -10.39 8.16
N HIS A 165 -12.14 -9.91 8.97
CA HIS A 165 -13.07 -10.75 9.72
C HIS A 165 -14.27 -11.28 8.91
N SER A 166 -14.36 -11.01 7.61
CA SER A 166 -15.42 -11.52 6.75
C SER A 166 -14.92 -12.71 5.92
N ASP A 167 -15.84 -13.55 5.46
CA ASP A 167 -15.54 -14.68 4.56
C ASP A 167 -15.67 -14.34 3.07
N VAL A 168 -15.90 -13.06 2.73
CA VAL A 168 -16.07 -12.63 1.34
C VAL A 168 -14.75 -12.80 0.55
N SER A 169 -14.91 -13.08 -0.74
CA SER A 169 -13.79 -13.11 -1.67
C SER A 169 -13.20 -11.70 -1.84
N VAL A 170 -11.88 -11.61 -1.92
CA VAL A 170 -11.16 -10.36 -2.17
C VAL A 170 -10.30 -10.52 -3.41
N LEU A 171 -10.45 -9.60 -4.36
CA LEU A 171 -9.60 -9.49 -5.53
C LEU A 171 -8.56 -8.40 -5.29
N ILE A 172 -7.28 -8.76 -5.35
CA ILE A 172 -6.16 -7.85 -5.16
C ILE A 172 -5.55 -7.57 -6.53
N THR A 173 -5.69 -6.34 -7.02
CA THR A 173 -5.18 -5.93 -8.33
C THR A 173 -3.95 -5.05 -8.18
N GLY A 174 -3.10 -5.01 -9.21
CA GLY A 174 -1.91 -4.16 -9.26
C GLY A 174 -0.74 -4.82 -9.95
N GLU A 175 0.25 -4.01 -10.30
CA GLU A 175 1.44 -4.45 -11.02
C GLU A 175 2.22 -5.53 -10.26
N THR A 176 3.03 -6.28 -11.01
CA THR A 176 3.93 -7.28 -10.41
C THR A 176 4.91 -6.61 -9.43
N GLY A 177 5.12 -7.25 -8.26
CA GLY A 177 6.06 -6.75 -7.26
C GLY A 177 5.53 -5.63 -6.35
N THR A 178 4.22 -5.29 -6.39
CA THR A 178 3.61 -4.29 -5.51
C THR A 178 3.33 -4.76 -4.09
N GLY A 179 3.35 -6.09 -3.84
CA GLY A 179 3.11 -6.70 -2.53
C GLY A 179 1.73 -7.34 -2.37
N LYS A 180 1.08 -7.78 -3.45
CA LYS A 180 -0.26 -8.41 -3.43
C LYS A 180 -0.34 -9.63 -2.50
N GLU A 181 0.68 -10.50 -2.51
CA GLU A 181 0.76 -11.68 -1.65
C GLU A 181 0.82 -11.30 -0.16
N LEU A 182 1.58 -10.25 0.17
CA LEU A 182 1.67 -9.74 1.55
C LEU A 182 0.30 -9.26 2.05
N VAL A 183 -0.49 -8.56 1.21
CA VAL A 183 -1.87 -8.18 1.53
C VAL A 183 -2.73 -9.40 1.83
N ALA A 184 -2.65 -10.44 1.00
CA ALA A 184 -3.42 -11.67 1.19
C ALA A 184 -3.03 -12.39 2.50
N ASN A 185 -1.74 -12.47 2.80
CA ASN A 185 -1.23 -13.06 4.05
C ASN A 185 -1.77 -12.29 5.27
N ILE A 186 -1.70 -10.96 5.25
CA ILE A 186 -2.25 -10.12 6.31
C ILE A 186 -3.75 -10.35 6.49
N ILE A 187 -4.54 -10.36 5.41
CA ILE A 187 -5.98 -10.65 5.49
C ILE A 187 -6.24 -12.01 6.15
N HIS A 188 -5.46 -13.04 5.81
CA HIS A 188 -5.57 -14.35 6.45
C HIS A 188 -5.25 -14.30 7.93
N ASN A 189 -4.10 -13.74 8.32
CA ASN A 189 -3.63 -13.67 9.70
C ASN A 189 -4.63 -12.96 10.62
N TYR A 190 -5.39 -12.00 10.08
CA TYR A 190 -6.43 -11.26 10.81
C TYR A 190 -7.84 -11.82 10.63
N SER A 191 -8.03 -12.86 9.83
CA SER A 191 -9.35 -13.43 9.59
C SER A 191 -9.94 -14.21 10.77
N GLY A 192 -9.08 -14.68 11.69
CA GLY A 192 -9.46 -15.59 12.75
C GLY A 192 -9.71 -17.04 12.29
N ARG A 193 -9.49 -17.34 11.01
CA ARG A 193 -9.59 -18.71 10.49
C ARG A 193 -8.44 -19.57 11.04
N LYS A 194 -8.77 -20.82 11.42
CA LYS A 194 -7.82 -21.71 12.10
C LYS A 194 -7.01 -22.60 11.14
N GLY A 195 -7.45 -22.72 9.89
CA GLY A 195 -6.77 -23.50 8.84
C GLY A 195 -5.58 -22.72 8.27
N GLU A 196 -4.81 -23.35 7.40
CA GLU A 196 -3.58 -22.81 6.83
C GLU A 196 -3.86 -21.75 5.75
N PHE A 197 -2.86 -20.87 5.53
CA PHE A 197 -2.76 -20.01 4.35
C PHE A 197 -2.03 -20.78 3.25
N ILE A 198 -2.74 -21.07 2.15
CA ILE A 198 -2.21 -21.86 1.03
C ILE A 198 -2.04 -20.94 -0.19
N PRO A 199 -0.84 -20.41 -0.45
CA PRO A 199 -0.57 -19.65 -1.66
C PRO A 199 -0.39 -20.58 -2.86
N VAL A 200 -0.96 -20.21 -4.00
CA VAL A 200 -0.84 -20.89 -5.28
C VAL A 200 -0.58 -19.88 -6.38
N ASN A 201 0.57 -19.96 -7.03
CA ASN A 201 0.86 -19.15 -8.20
C ASN A 201 0.35 -19.87 -9.46
N CYS A 202 -0.70 -19.31 -10.07
CA CYS A 202 -1.36 -19.93 -11.23
C CYS A 202 -0.52 -19.83 -12.53
N ALA A 203 0.40 -18.88 -12.60
CA ALA A 203 1.29 -18.72 -13.77
C ALA A 203 2.52 -19.65 -13.74
N ALA A 204 2.86 -20.19 -12.57
CA ALA A 204 4.09 -20.98 -12.40
C ALA A 204 3.99 -22.42 -12.93
N LEU A 205 2.78 -22.92 -13.18
CA LEU A 205 2.51 -24.30 -13.54
C LEU A 205 1.91 -24.41 -14.95
N PRO A 206 2.27 -25.44 -15.73
CA PRO A 206 1.56 -25.77 -16.96
C PRO A 206 0.06 -25.99 -16.70
N GLU A 207 -0.78 -25.64 -17.69
CA GLU A 207 -2.25 -25.72 -17.58
C GLU A 207 -2.76 -27.09 -17.09
N THR A 208 -2.16 -28.18 -17.59
CA THR A 208 -2.51 -29.55 -17.21
C THR A 208 -2.18 -29.91 -15.77
N LEU A 209 -1.22 -29.23 -15.16
CA LEU A 209 -0.80 -29.47 -13.79
C LEU A 209 -1.54 -28.58 -12.79
N ILE A 210 -1.91 -27.34 -13.18
CA ILE A 210 -2.60 -26.42 -12.26
C ILE A 210 -3.95 -26.97 -11.79
N GLU A 211 -4.70 -27.66 -12.68
CA GLU A 211 -5.96 -28.29 -12.32
C GLU A 211 -5.77 -29.38 -11.26
N SER A 212 -4.78 -30.25 -11.47
CA SER A 212 -4.42 -31.33 -10.52
C SER A 212 -3.85 -30.78 -9.20
N GLU A 213 -3.10 -29.69 -9.22
CA GLU A 213 -2.60 -29.04 -7.99
C GLU A 213 -3.76 -28.42 -7.21
N LEU A 214 -4.67 -27.70 -7.85
CA LEU A 214 -5.78 -27.03 -7.18
C LEU A 214 -6.79 -28.02 -6.60
N PHE A 215 -7.25 -28.99 -7.40
CA PHE A 215 -8.38 -29.84 -7.05
C PHE A 215 -7.97 -31.26 -6.63
N GLY A 216 -6.69 -31.64 -6.83
CA GLY A 216 -6.22 -33.01 -6.62
C GLY A 216 -6.58 -33.97 -7.75
N HIS A 217 -6.13 -35.21 -7.67
CA HIS A 217 -6.40 -36.22 -8.66
C HIS A 217 -6.59 -37.61 -8.04
N GLU A 218 -7.36 -38.44 -8.71
CA GLU A 218 -7.50 -39.86 -8.42
C GLU A 218 -6.36 -40.66 -9.13
N LYS A 219 -6.08 -41.84 -8.63
CA LYS A 219 -5.15 -42.72 -9.27
C LYS A 219 -5.61 -43.04 -10.70
N GLY A 220 -4.72 -42.86 -11.68
CA GLY A 220 -5.00 -43.11 -13.09
C GLY A 220 -5.69 -41.98 -13.85
N ALA A 221 -5.88 -40.82 -13.25
CA ALA A 221 -6.53 -39.63 -13.86
C ALA A 221 -5.81 -39.13 -15.13
N PHE A 222 -4.49 -39.27 -15.20
CA PHE A 222 -3.66 -38.92 -16.34
C PHE A 222 -2.36 -39.78 -16.36
N THR A 223 -1.61 -39.72 -17.45
CA THR A 223 -0.32 -40.42 -17.59
C THR A 223 0.66 -39.90 -16.55
N GLY A 224 0.98 -40.71 -15.52
CA GLY A 224 1.80 -40.32 -14.38
C GLY A 224 1.06 -40.22 -13.05
N ALA A 225 -0.26 -40.33 -13.02
CA ALA A 225 -1.05 -40.34 -11.77
C ALA A 225 -0.98 -41.71 -11.08
N VAL A 226 0.19 -42.06 -10.49
CA VAL A 226 0.44 -43.37 -9.86
C VAL A 226 -0.34 -43.55 -8.57
N ALA A 227 -0.62 -42.49 -7.84
CA ALA A 227 -1.35 -42.48 -6.58
C ALA A 227 -2.37 -41.31 -6.53
N GLN A 228 -3.37 -41.44 -5.66
CA GLN A 228 -4.27 -40.34 -5.35
C GLN A 228 -3.53 -39.21 -4.62
N ARG A 229 -3.82 -37.94 -4.97
CA ARG A 229 -3.24 -36.78 -4.30
C ARG A 229 -4.31 -35.74 -3.95
N LYS A 230 -4.26 -35.20 -2.72
CA LYS A 230 -5.11 -34.10 -2.28
C LYS A 230 -4.71 -32.80 -2.96
N GLY A 231 -5.72 -32.04 -3.40
CA GLY A 231 -5.51 -30.71 -3.97
C GLY A 231 -5.31 -29.60 -2.92
N ARG A 232 -4.92 -28.41 -3.38
CA ARG A 232 -4.70 -27.23 -2.55
C ARG A 232 -5.97 -26.75 -1.84
N PHE A 233 -7.14 -26.88 -2.46
CA PHE A 233 -8.42 -26.60 -1.81
C PHE A 233 -8.72 -27.53 -0.63
N GLU A 234 -8.36 -28.82 -0.71
CA GLU A 234 -8.49 -29.73 0.42
C GLU A 234 -7.51 -29.36 1.56
N GLN A 235 -6.29 -28.92 1.21
CA GLN A 235 -5.28 -28.51 2.19
C GLN A 235 -5.68 -27.21 2.89
N ALA A 236 -6.29 -26.27 2.16
CA ALA A 236 -6.77 -24.98 2.68
C ALA A 236 -8.07 -25.06 3.50
N ASN A 237 -8.60 -26.26 3.75
CA ASN A 237 -9.88 -26.43 4.46
C ASN A 237 -9.85 -25.77 5.84
N LYS A 238 -10.89 -24.97 6.16
CA LYS A 238 -11.01 -24.08 7.34
C LYS A 238 -9.98 -22.95 7.39
N GLY A 239 -9.23 -22.76 6.33
CA GLY A 239 -8.22 -21.73 6.14
C GLY A 239 -8.53 -20.80 4.98
N THR A 240 -7.46 -20.38 4.29
CA THR A 240 -7.55 -19.46 3.16
C THR A 240 -6.68 -19.97 2.01
N ILE A 241 -7.22 -19.99 0.80
CA ILE A 241 -6.43 -20.17 -0.40
C ILE A 241 -6.18 -18.81 -1.05
N PHE A 242 -4.94 -18.58 -1.46
CA PHE A 242 -4.55 -17.39 -2.21
C PHE A 242 -4.13 -17.79 -3.62
N LEU A 243 -4.88 -17.30 -4.62
CA LEU A 243 -4.65 -17.57 -6.04
C LEU A 243 -3.93 -16.37 -6.65
N ASP A 244 -2.61 -16.45 -6.77
CA ASP A 244 -1.82 -15.41 -7.43
C ASP A 244 -1.86 -15.60 -8.95
N GLU A 245 -1.94 -14.48 -9.69
CA GLU A 245 -2.08 -14.41 -11.14
C GLU A 245 -3.28 -15.23 -11.67
N VAL A 246 -4.45 -15.03 -11.03
CA VAL A 246 -5.69 -15.74 -11.37
C VAL A 246 -6.15 -15.52 -12.81
N GLY A 247 -5.71 -14.46 -13.48
CA GLY A 247 -5.98 -14.19 -14.89
C GLY A 247 -5.28 -15.15 -15.86
N GLU A 248 -4.37 -16.02 -15.37
CA GLU A 248 -3.63 -16.98 -16.21
C GLU A 248 -4.29 -18.38 -16.29
N ILE A 249 -5.35 -18.63 -15.49
CA ILE A 249 -6.02 -19.93 -15.49
C ILE A 249 -6.92 -20.13 -16.70
N SER A 250 -6.95 -21.35 -17.23
CA SER A 250 -7.79 -21.71 -18.38
C SER A 250 -9.28 -21.70 -18.05
N LEU A 251 -10.14 -21.57 -19.07
CA LEU A 251 -11.60 -21.59 -18.94
C LEU A 251 -12.12 -22.87 -18.25
N ALA A 252 -11.44 -24.00 -18.42
CA ALA A 252 -11.78 -25.26 -17.74
C ALA A 252 -11.59 -25.17 -16.23
N VAL A 253 -10.44 -24.62 -15.79
CA VAL A 253 -10.13 -24.40 -14.37
C VAL A 253 -11.04 -23.32 -13.79
N GLN A 254 -11.33 -22.24 -14.54
CA GLN A 254 -12.27 -21.20 -14.14
C GLN A 254 -13.67 -21.76 -13.82
N LYS A 255 -14.17 -22.70 -14.63
CA LYS A 255 -15.47 -23.37 -14.38
C LYS A 255 -15.48 -24.14 -13.06
N LYS A 256 -14.40 -24.87 -12.75
CA LYS A 256 -14.28 -25.58 -11.47
C LYS A 256 -14.13 -24.64 -10.29
N LEU A 257 -13.36 -23.57 -10.45
CA LEU A 257 -13.20 -22.53 -9.41
C LEU A 257 -14.52 -21.85 -9.08
N LEU A 258 -15.34 -21.56 -10.10
CA LEU A 258 -16.69 -21.00 -9.90
C LEU A 258 -17.56 -21.90 -9.02
N ARG A 259 -17.53 -23.24 -9.26
CA ARG A 259 -18.26 -24.20 -8.46
C ARG A 259 -17.82 -24.19 -6.99
N VAL A 260 -16.51 -24.08 -6.73
CA VAL A 260 -16.01 -23.94 -5.36
C VAL A 260 -16.56 -22.69 -4.68
N LEU A 261 -16.58 -21.55 -5.39
CA LEU A 261 -17.05 -20.27 -4.86
C LEU A 261 -18.57 -20.22 -4.63
N GLN A 262 -19.34 -21.07 -5.32
CA GLN A 262 -20.80 -21.10 -5.22
C GLN A 262 -21.31 -22.17 -4.27
N GLU A 263 -20.75 -23.38 -4.37
CA GLU A 263 -21.25 -24.58 -3.72
C GLU A 263 -20.37 -25.04 -2.54
N ASN A 264 -19.15 -24.49 -2.41
CA ASN A 264 -18.13 -24.98 -1.46
C ASN A 264 -17.80 -26.47 -1.67
N GLU A 265 -17.76 -26.90 -2.92
CA GLU A 265 -17.53 -28.28 -3.31
C GLU A 265 -16.46 -28.37 -4.38
N ILE A 266 -15.66 -29.43 -4.30
CA ILE A 266 -14.65 -29.78 -5.29
C ILE A 266 -14.84 -31.21 -5.77
N GLU A 267 -14.35 -31.48 -6.98
CA GLU A 267 -14.17 -32.83 -7.54
C GLU A 267 -12.72 -33.01 -7.97
N ARG A 268 -12.10 -34.11 -7.59
CA ARG A 268 -10.75 -34.44 -8.05
C ARG A 268 -10.72 -34.73 -9.53
N VAL A 269 -9.60 -34.48 -10.18
CA VAL A 269 -9.39 -34.83 -11.58
C VAL A 269 -9.48 -36.37 -11.74
N GLY A 270 -10.33 -36.83 -12.67
CA GLY A 270 -10.58 -38.26 -12.89
C GLY A 270 -11.49 -38.92 -11.86
N GLY A 271 -12.02 -38.18 -10.90
CA GLY A 271 -12.98 -38.65 -9.90
C GLY A 271 -14.38 -38.08 -10.13
N THR A 272 -15.38 -38.72 -9.50
CA THR A 272 -16.80 -38.27 -9.49
C THR A 272 -17.28 -37.96 -8.08
N GLY A 273 -16.42 -38.09 -7.08
CA GLY A 273 -16.74 -37.85 -5.67
C GLY A 273 -16.74 -36.35 -5.33
N ILE A 274 -17.86 -35.87 -4.76
CA ILE A 274 -17.97 -34.50 -4.27
C ILE A 274 -17.34 -34.42 -2.89
N ILE A 275 -16.45 -33.46 -2.72
CA ILE A 275 -15.74 -33.15 -1.47
C ILE A 275 -16.14 -31.74 -1.04
N LYS A 276 -16.75 -31.61 0.14
CA LYS A 276 -17.08 -30.31 0.73
C LYS A 276 -15.83 -29.67 1.35
N VAL A 277 -15.65 -28.40 1.09
CA VAL A 277 -14.54 -27.60 1.61
C VAL A 277 -15.05 -26.27 2.18
N ASP A 278 -14.50 -25.86 3.29
CA ASP A 278 -14.75 -24.53 3.87
C ASP A 278 -13.47 -23.69 3.71
N VAL A 279 -13.37 -22.96 2.60
CA VAL A 279 -12.15 -22.25 2.23
C VAL A 279 -12.47 -20.80 1.85
N ARG A 280 -11.81 -19.85 2.50
CA ARG A 280 -11.84 -18.46 2.05
C ARG A 280 -10.93 -18.30 0.82
N VAL A 281 -11.46 -17.66 -0.23
CA VAL A 281 -10.70 -17.44 -1.47
C VAL A 281 -10.25 -15.98 -1.55
N LEU A 282 -8.94 -15.77 -1.66
CA LEU A 282 -8.32 -14.51 -2.02
C LEU A 282 -7.67 -14.69 -3.40
N ALA A 283 -7.83 -13.74 -4.30
CA ALA A 283 -7.26 -13.80 -5.64
C ALA A 283 -6.43 -12.56 -5.94
N ALA A 284 -5.37 -12.71 -6.70
CA ALA A 284 -4.56 -11.59 -7.17
C ALA A 284 -4.28 -11.68 -8.67
N THR A 285 -4.13 -10.52 -9.30
CA THR A 285 -3.77 -10.43 -10.72
C THR A 285 -3.12 -9.09 -11.05
N ASN A 286 -2.28 -9.07 -12.06
CA ASN A 286 -1.75 -7.87 -12.69
C ASN A 286 -2.49 -7.52 -14.00
N ARG A 287 -3.42 -8.38 -14.47
CA ARG A 287 -4.20 -8.17 -15.68
C ARG A 287 -5.49 -7.41 -15.39
N ASP A 288 -6.01 -6.71 -16.39
CA ASP A 288 -7.37 -6.19 -16.38
C ASP A 288 -8.34 -7.34 -16.71
N LEU A 289 -8.95 -7.93 -15.67
CA LEU A 289 -9.88 -9.04 -15.85
C LEU A 289 -11.15 -8.66 -16.63
N LEU A 290 -11.57 -7.39 -16.59
CA LEU A 290 -12.73 -6.96 -17.41
C LEU A 290 -12.38 -6.98 -18.89
N GLU A 291 -11.15 -6.61 -19.26
CA GLU A 291 -10.69 -6.72 -20.63
C GLU A 291 -10.54 -8.21 -21.04
N GLU A 292 -10.02 -9.06 -20.15
CA GLU A 292 -9.95 -10.52 -20.39
C GLU A 292 -11.37 -11.13 -20.57
N VAL A 293 -12.38 -10.61 -19.86
CA VAL A 293 -13.79 -11.02 -20.07
C VAL A 293 -14.27 -10.61 -21.47
N ARG A 294 -13.99 -9.37 -21.91
CA ARG A 294 -14.38 -8.91 -23.27
C ARG A 294 -13.73 -9.73 -24.37
N GLN A 295 -12.52 -10.18 -24.14
CA GLN A 295 -11.75 -11.02 -25.08
C GLN A 295 -12.17 -12.51 -25.02
N GLY A 296 -13.01 -12.91 -24.08
CA GLY A 296 -13.45 -14.29 -23.89
C GLY A 296 -12.42 -15.20 -23.21
N ASN A 297 -11.35 -14.64 -22.64
CA ASN A 297 -10.32 -15.38 -21.93
C ASN A 297 -10.67 -15.61 -20.45
N PHE A 298 -11.57 -14.80 -19.90
CA PHE A 298 -12.04 -14.91 -18.53
C PHE A 298 -13.57 -14.92 -18.47
N ARG A 299 -14.16 -15.73 -17.59
CA ARG A 299 -15.62 -15.84 -17.46
C ARG A 299 -16.15 -14.67 -16.64
N GLU A 300 -17.21 -14.05 -17.11
CA GLU A 300 -17.89 -12.95 -16.45
C GLU A 300 -18.46 -13.34 -15.08
N ASP A 301 -19.07 -14.53 -14.98
CA ASP A 301 -19.66 -15.05 -13.74
C ASP A 301 -18.58 -15.26 -12.65
N LEU A 302 -17.41 -15.76 -13.01
CA LEU A 302 -16.29 -15.92 -12.10
C LEU A 302 -15.74 -14.55 -11.65
N TYR A 303 -15.62 -13.60 -12.58
CA TYR A 303 -15.16 -12.25 -12.25
C TYR A 303 -16.00 -11.62 -11.13
N TYR A 304 -17.32 -11.59 -11.27
CA TYR A 304 -18.19 -11.03 -10.23
C TYR A 304 -18.16 -11.81 -8.91
N ARG A 305 -17.88 -13.10 -8.94
CA ARG A 305 -17.77 -13.89 -7.72
C ARG A 305 -16.44 -13.70 -6.99
N LEU A 306 -15.36 -13.41 -7.71
CA LEU A 306 -14.05 -13.07 -7.14
C LEU A 306 -13.99 -11.62 -6.69
N ASN A 307 -14.56 -10.70 -7.45
CA ASN A 307 -14.48 -9.25 -7.25
C ASN A 307 -15.63 -8.73 -6.35
N VAL A 308 -15.85 -9.36 -5.19
CA VAL A 308 -16.80 -8.86 -4.18
C VAL A 308 -16.21 -7.61 -3.50
N ILE A 309 -14.95 -7.67 -3.13
CA ILE A 309 -14.17 -6.52 -2.65
C ILE A 309 -12.91 -6.44 -3.50
N ASN A 310 -12.62 -5.24 -4.03
CA ASN A 310 -11.38 -4.97 -4.75
C ASN A 310 -10.40 -4.19 -3.87
N ILE A 311 -9.14 -4.65 -3.83
CA ILE A 311 -8.02 -3.92 -3.24
C ILE A 311 -7.01 -3.65 -4.35
N HIS A 312 -6.89 -2.39 -4.76
CA HIS A 312 -5.93 -2.00 -5.77
C HIS A 312 -4.61 -1.56 -5.12
N MET A 313 -3.51 -2.29 -5.44
CA MET A 313 -2.17 -1.98 -4.98
C MET A 313 -1.50 -0.98 -5.91
N PRO A 314 -1.27 0.27 -5.49
CA PRO A 314 -0.63 1.26 -6.33
C PRO A 314 0.82 0.89 -6.63
N PRO A 315 1.32 1.18 -7.84
CA PRO A 315 2.73 1.02 -8.16
C PRO A 315 3.59 1.97 -7.33
N LEU A 316 4.86 1.59 -7.13
CA LEU A 316 5.77 2.33 -6.23
C LEU A 316 5.99 3.79 -6.66
N ARG A 317 5.96 4.07 -7.98
CA ARG A 317 6.04 5.43 -8.54
C ARG A 317 4.89 6.37 -8.12
N GLU A 318 3.73 5.83 -7.73
CA GLU A 318 2.58 6.60 -7.24
C GLU A 318 2.58 6.78 -5.71
N ARG A 319 3.52 6.09 -5.01
CA ARG A 319 3.72 6.18 -3.57
C ARG A 319 5.19 6.42 -3.21
N ARG A 320 5.83 7.37 -3.88
CA ARG A 320 7.26 7.67 -3.72
C ARG A 320 7.69 7.95 -2.28
N GLY A 321 6.80 8.57 -1.47
CA GLY A 321 7.03 8.77 -0.04
C GLY A 321 7.18 7.50 0.79
N ASP A 322 6.86 6.32 0.23
CA ASP A 322 7.08 5.02 0.87
C ASP A 322 8.47 4.44 0.54
N ILE A 323 9.23 5.03 -0.41
CA ILE A 323 10.57 4.55 -0.80
C ILE A 323 11.56 4.64 0.37
N PRO A 324 11.71 5.79 1.08
CA PRO A 324 12.62 5.87 2.22
C PRO A 324 12.31 4.83 3.31
N PRO A 325 11.10 4.70 3.86
CA PRO A 325 10.83 3.70 4.89
C PRO A 325 10.97 2.25 4.40
N LEU A 326 10.69 1.95 3.12
CA LEU A 326 10.97 0.64 2.53
C LEU A 326 12.47 0.38 2.44
N THR A 327 13.24 1.37 2.03
CA THR A 327 14.70 1.29 1.97
C THR A 327 15.31 1.02 3.34
N GLU A 328 14.91 1.77 4.37
CA GLU A 328 15.34 1.54 5.76
C GLU A 328 15.04 0.12 6.23
N HIS A 329 13.85 -0.38 5.91
CA HIS A 329 13.47 -1.74 6.23
C HIS A 329 14.39 -2.76 5.56
N PHE A 330 14.64 -2.64 4.26
CA PHE A 330 15.51 -3.57 3.55
C PHE A 330 16.96 -3.47 4.00
N LEU A 331 17.47 -2.29 4.30
CA LEU A 331 18.80 -2.12 4.89
C LEU A 331 18.90 -2.74 6.29
N SER A 332 17.80 -2.78 7.04
CA SER A 332 17.72 -3.47 8.33
C SER A 332 17.60 -5.00 8.17
N LYS A 333 16.91 -5.47 7.14
CA LYS A 333 16.70 -6.89 6.80
C LYS A 333 18.00 -7.51 6.26
N TYR A 334 18.67 -6.84 5.33
CA TYR A 334 19.89 -7.29 4.69
C TYR A 334 21.10 -6.63 5.33
N ARG A 335 21.81 -7.34 6.20
CA ARG A 335 23.02 -6.85 6.85
C ARG A 335 24.23 -7.50 6.22
N TYR A 336 25.29 -6.72 6.03
CA TYR A 336 26.57 -7.23 5.47
C TYR A 336 27.15 -8.39 6.31
N LYS A 337 27.01 -8.32 7.65
CA LYS A 337 27.38 -9.40 8.57
C LYS A 337 26.34 -9.54 9.69
N PRO A 338 26.13 -10.76 10.23
CA PRO A 338 25.29 -10.93 11.40
C PRO A 338 25.75 -10.01 12.56
N GLY A 339 24.81 -9.27 13.15
CA GLY A 339 25.10 -8.36 14.26
C GLY A 339 25.70 -6.99 13.88
N ALA A 340 26.06 -6.76 12.60
CA ALA A 340 26.50 -5.44 12.15
C ALA A 340 25.33 -4.42 12.17
N PRO A 341 25.61 -3.11 12.39
CA PRO A 341 24.60 -2.08 12.23
C PRO A 341 24.09 -2.04 10.78
N PRO A 342 22.85 -1.54 10.54
CA PRO A 342 22.36 -1.34 9.19
C PRO A 342 23.30 -0.46 8.36
N THR A 343 23.49 -0.81 7.10
CA THR A 343 24.26 0.00 6.15
C THR A 343 23.54 1.32 5.92
N LYS A 344 24.28 2.43 5.86
CA LYS A 344 23.72 3.76 5.57
C LYS A 344 23.66 3.99 4.07
N ILE A 345 22.73 4.83 3.63
CA ILE A 345 22.61 5.31 2.26
C ILE A 345 22.91 6.81 2.20
N SER A 346 23.57 7.29 1.15
CA SER A 346 23.81 8.73 0.95
C SER A 346 22.52 9.42 0.50
N GLU A 347 22.42 10.72 0.79
CA GLU A 347 21.29 11.56 0.39
C GLU A 347 21.08 11.56 -1.13
N GLU A 348 22.15 11.75 -1.91
CA GLU A 348 22.15 11.67 -3.38
C GLU A 348 21.62 10.32 -3.89
N ALA A 349 22.00 9.20 -3.24
CA ALA A 349 21.50 7.88 -3.62
C ALA A 349 20.01 7.73 -3.31
N MET A 350 19.53 8.29 -2.20
CA MET A 350 18.11 8.30 -1.84
C MET A 350 17.29 9.11 -2.83
N GLU A 351 17.71 10.34 -3.17
CA GLU A 351 17.06 11.18 -4.19
C GLU A 351 16.94 10.46 -5.54
N ARG A 352 18.02 9.79 -5.94
CA ARG A 352 18.00 8.99 -7.18
C ARG A 352 16.99 7.85 -7.12
N MET A 353 16.85 7.21 -5.97
CA MET A 353 15.85 6.14 -5.76
C MET A 353 14.42 6.67 -5.77
N GLU A 354 14.17 7.83 -5.16
CA GLU A 354 12.84 8.47 -5.15
C GLU A 354 12.40 8.93 -6.54
N SER A 355 13.36 9.35 -7.38
CA SER A 355 13.10 9.77 -8.76
C SER A 355 12.91 8.62 -9.74
N TYR A 356 13.34 7.41 -9.41
CA TYR A 356 13.28 6.25 -10.29
C TYR A 356 11.86 5.69 -10.41
N HIS A 357 11.50 5.11 -11.57
CA HIS A 357 10.14 4.63 -11.88
C HIS A 357 9.78 3.27 -11.28
N TRP A 358 10.76 2.49 -10.89
CA TRP A 358 10.58 1.17 -10.28
C TRP A 358 9.62 0.24 -11.05
N PRO A 359 9.91 -0.14 -12.30
CA PRO A 359 9.01 -1.00 -13.08
C PRO A 359 8.73 -2.36 -12.43
N GLY A 360 9.65 -2.87 -11.61
CA GLY A 360 9.46 -4.07 -10.78
C GLY A 360 9.00 -3.77 -9.35
N ASN A 361 8.58 -2.52 -9.09
CA ASN A 361 8.01 -2.07 -7.82
C ASN A 361 8.86 -2.41 -6.58
N VAL A 362 8.24 -2.85 -5.49
CA VAL A 362 8.91 -3.17 -4.22
C VAL A 362 9.87 -4.35 -4.35
N ARG A 363 9.54 -5.34 -5.20
CA ARG A 363 10.44 -6.47 -5.45
C ARG A 363 11.76 -6.03 -6.09
N GLN A 364 11.72 -5.08 -7.02
CA GLN A 364 12.93 -4.51 -7.61
C GLN A 364 13.71 -3.69 -6.59
N LEU A 365 13.03 -2.88 -5.77
CA LEU A 365 13.66 -2.10 -4.70
C LEU A 365 14.35 -3.03 -3.68
N GLU A 366 13.71 -4.10 -3.27
CA GLU A 366 14.26 -5.12 -2.37
C GLU A 366 15.55 -5.74 -2.93
N ASN A 367 15.49 -6.23 -4.17
CA ASN A 367 16.65 -6.83 -4.85
C ASN A 367 17.80 -5.83 -4.99
N GLU A 368 17.49 -4.56 -5.29
CA GLU A 368 18.49 -3.51 -5.41
C GLU A 368 19.18 -3.23 -4.05
N MET A 369 18.42 -3.20 -2.95
CA MET A 369 18.98 -3.00 -1.62
C MET A 369 19.83 -4.20 -1.17
N GLU A 370 19.40 -5.42 -1.41
CA GLU A 370 20.18 -6.63 -1.12
C GLU A 370 21.52 -6.61 -1.86
N ARG A 371 21.49 -6.28 -3.15
CA ARG A 371 22.68 -6.12 -3.98
C ARG A 371 23.58 -5.00 -3.48
N ALA A 372 23.01 -3.81 -3.21
CA ALA A 372 23.77 -2.64 -2.77
C ALA A 372 24.45 -2.87 -1.42
N VAL A 373 23.79 -3.52 -0.46
CA VAL A 373 24.40 -3.90 0.84
C VAL A 373 25.58 -4.85 0.63
N THR A 374 25.41 -5.83 -0.24
CA THR A 374 26.49 -6.80 -0.56
C THR A 374 27.71 -6.11 -1.18
N LEU A 375 27.50 -5.21 -2.15
CA LEU A 375 28.57 -4.51 -2.86
C LEU A 375 29.24 -3.41 -2.03
N SER A 376 28.47 -2.76 -1.13
CA SER A 376 29.02 -1.70 -0.26
C SER A 376 29.96 -2.22 0.82
N GLN A 377 29.90 -3.54 1.11
CA GLN A 377 30.71 -4.18 2.17
C GLN A 377 30.59 -3.48 3.54
N GLY A 378 29.39 -2.99 3.87
CA GLY A 378 29.12 -2.27 5.13
C GLY A 378 29.49 -0.79 5.10
N ARG A 379 29.95 -0.26 3.96
CA ARG A 379 30.16 1.19 3.76
C ARG A 379 28.85 1.87 3.36
N VAL A 380 28.86 3.19 3.34
CA VAL A 380 27.71 3.98 2.85
C VAL A 380 27.42 3.64 1.39
N ILE A 381 26.15 3.35 1.08
CA ILE A 381 25.68 3.13 -0.28
C ILE A 381 25.60 4.50 -0.97
N THR A 382 26.39 4.67 -2.04
CA THR A 382 26.40 5.87 -2.89
C THR A 382 25.62 5.64 -4.17
N SER A 383 25.30 6.70 -4.90
CA SER A 383 24.61 6.65 -6.21
C SER A 383 25.33 5.77 -7.24
N GLN A 384 26.65 5.59 -7.12
CA GLN A 384 27.46 4.75 -8.01
C GLN A 384 27.28 3.24 -7.75
N ILE A 385 26.92 2.85 -6.54
CA ILE A 385 26.65 1.42 -6.20
C ILE A 385 25.31 0.98 -6.74
N LEU A 386 24.35 1.93 -6.85
CA LEU A 386 23.01 1.62 -7.34
C LEU A 386 23.06 1.29 -8.85
N SER A 387 22.48 0.13 -9.24
CA SER A 387 22.33 -0.22 -10.66
C SER A 387 20.99 0.24 -11.24
N LEU A 388 20.52 1.40 -10.77
CA LEU A 388 19.38 2.04 -11.38
C LEU A 388 19.83 2.52 -12.76
N ALA A 389 19.41 1.80 -13.80
CA ALA A 389 19.69 2.21 -15.18
C ALA A 389 19.27 3.67 -15.34
N ALA A 390 20.11 4.48 -15.94
CA ALA A 390 19.75 5.83 -16.33
C ALA A 390 18.41 5.72 -17.07
N GLN A 391 17.41 6.52 -16.66
CA GLN A 391 16.08 6.50 -17.27
C GLN A 391 16.26 6.51 -18.78
N GLY A 392 15.99 5.39 -19.42
CA GLY A 392 15.97 5.44 -20.84
C GLY A 392 16.36 4.23 -21.66
N ILE A 393 17.02 3.21 -21.14
CA ILE A 393 17.26 2.00 -21.95
C ILE A 393 16.22 0.95 -21.53
N PRO A 394 15.30 0.53 -22.43
CA PRO A 394 14.35 -0.54 -22.14
C PRO A 394 15.11 -1.80 -21.75
N THR A 395 14.84 -2.34 -20.56
CA THR A 395 15.37 -3.64 -20.17
C THR A 395 14.70 -4.73 -21.01
N GLN A 396 15.29 -5.91 -21.09
CA GLN A 396 14.68 -7.05 -21.78
C GLN A 396 13.26 -7.36 -21.25
N MET A 397 13.00 -7.03 -19.97
CA MET A 397 11.68 -7.16 -19.32
C MET A 397 10.69 -6.11 -19.82
N ASP A 398 11.13 -4.86 -20.05
CA ASP A 398 10.29 -3.79 -20.62
C ASP A 398 9.89 -4.10 -22.05
N LEU A 399 10.82 -4.62 -22.85
CA LEU A 399 10.53 -5.05 -24.22
C LEU A 399 9.50 -6.18 -24.28
N ALA A 400 9.62 -7.17 -23.40
CA ALA A 400 8.64 -8.26 -23.30
C ALA A 400 7.25 -7.74 -22.87
N THR A 401 7.18 -6.77 -21.98
CA THR A 401 5.93 -6.12 -21.56
C THR A 401 5.31 -5.32 -22.73
N ARG A 402 6.10 -4.55 -23.47
CA ARG A 402 5.64 -3.81 -24.64
C ARG A 402 5.12 -4.73 -25.75
N VAL A 403 5.77 -5.86 -25.98
CA VAL A 403 5.28 -6.89 -26.91
C VAL A 403 3.92 -7.44 -26.44
N ARG A 404 3.75 -7.71 -25.14
CA ARG A 404 2.44 -8.13 -24.59
C ARG A 404 1.37 -7.05 -24.74
N ASN A 405 1.72 -5.79 -24.55
CA ASN A 405 0.81 -4.65 -24.70
C ASN A 405 0.51 -4.31 -26.18
N ARG A 406 1.10 -5.07 -27.14
CA ARG A 406 0.96 -4.85 -28.58
C ARG A 406 1.43 -3.48 -29.03
N ASP A 407 2.41 -2.89 -28.37
CA ASP A 407 3.07 -1.68 -28.82
C ASP A 407 3.70 -1.96 -30.19
N GLY A 408 3.43 -1.10 -31.17
CA GLY A 408 4.01 -1.23 -32.51
C GLY A 408 5.54 -1.15 -32.44
N ILE A 409 6.23 -1.96 -33.25
CA ILE A 409 7.70 -1.99 -33.27
C ILE A 409 8.29 -0.59 -33.53
N ASP A 410 7.64 0.20 -34.38
CA ASP A 410 8.07 1.58 -34.72
C ASP A 410 7.97 2.51 -33.48
N THR A 411 6.95 2.35 -32.64
CA THR A 411 6.80 3.11 -31.40
C THR A 411 7.94 2.79 -30.43
N VAL A 412 8.27 1.50 -30.29
CA VAL A 412 9.35 1.06 -29.41
C VAL A 412 10.72 1.54 -29.93
N LEU A 413 10.95 1.45 -31.24
CA LEU A 413 12.20 1.92 -31.85
C LEU A 413 12.35 3.44 -31.73
N HIS A 414 11.27 4.20 -31.88
CA HIS A 414 11.27 5.66 -31.72
C HIS A 414 11.62 6.06 -30.28
N ASP A 415 11.04 5.38 -29.29
CA ASP A 415 11.36 5.63 -27.87
C ASP A 415 12.83 5.31 -27.56
N VAL A 416 13.36 4.19 -28.07
CA VAL A 416 14.78 3.82 -27.90
C VAL A 416 15.69 4.85 -28.56
N GLU A 417 15.38 5.26 -29.79
CA GLU A 417 16.13 6.28 -30.51
C GLU A 417 16.17 7.61 -29.75
N ARG A 418 15.02 8.08 -29.28
CA ARG A 418 14.91 9.32 -28.49
C ARG A 418 15.75 9.29 -27.21
N ILE A 419 15.84 8.13 -26.58
CA ILE A 419 16.65 7.93 -25.38
C ILE A 419 18.15 7.98 -25.71
N MET A 420 18.57 7.28 -26.77
CA MET A 420 19.96 7.27 -27.20
C MET A 420 20.44 8.67 -27.60
N LEU A 421 19.62 9.42 -28.30
CA LEU A 421 19.90 10.80 -28.70
C LEU A 421 20.10 11.71 -27.49
N ARG A 422 19.17 11.65 -26.50
CA ARG A 422 19.25 12.46 -25.27
C ARG A 422 20.49 12.10 -24.45
N GLU A 423 20.78 10.82 -24.29
CA GLU A 423 21.95 10.37 -23.52
C GLU A 423 23.27 10.77 -24.18
N ALA A 424 23.35 10.71 -25.51
CA ALA A 424 24.52 11.15 -26.25
C ALA A 424 24.77 12.65 -26.08
N LEU A 425 23.74 13.51 -26.17
CA LEU A 425 23.83 14.95 -25.90
C LEU A 425 24.31 15.20 -24.46
N ARG A 426 23.68 14.58 -23.48
CA ARG A 426 24.04 14.70 -22.06
C ARG A 426 25.51 14.34 -21.78
N GLN A 427 26.03 13.28 -22.42
CA GLN A 427 27.44 12.84 -22.26
C GLN A 427 28.44 13.68 -23.03
N SER A 428 27.97 14.55 -23.89
CA SER A 428 28.79 15.44 -24.72
C SER A 428 28.61 16.91 -24.34
N ASP A 429 28.00 17.20 -23.15
CA ASP A 429 27.69 18.57 -22.70
C ASP A 429 27.01 19.40 -23.80
N ASP A 430 26.04 18.79 -24.50
CA ASP A 430 25.28 19.34 -25.64
C ASP A 430 26.13 19.67 -26.88
N ASP A 431 27.37 19.18 -26.96
CA ASP A 431 28.18 19.27 -28.17
C ASP A 431 27.68 18.28 -29.25
N ILE A 432 27.08 18.84 -30.30
CA ILE A 432 26.48 18.06 -31.40
C ILE A 432 27.52 17.26 -32.20
N GLU A 433 28.74 17.79 -32.41
CA GLU A 433 29.78 17.04 -33.13
C GLU A 433 30.30 15.85 -32.34
N GLU A 434 30.48 16.00 -31.02
CA GLU A 434 30.90 14.91 -30.15
C GLU A 434 29.78 13.88 -29.97
N ALA A 435 28.52 14.32 -29.82
CA ALA A 435 27.35 13.43 -29.75
C ALA A 435 27.19 12.60 -31.04
N ALA A 436 27.35 13.23 -32.21
CA ALA A 436 27.31 12.55 -33.50
C ALA A 436 28.41 11.49 -33.63
N ARG A 437 29.64 11.80 -33.21
CA ARG A 437 30.76 10.84 -33.18
C ARG A 437 30.45 9.63 -32.30
N ARG A 438 29.88 9.84 -31.12
CA ARG A 438 29.51 8.77 -30.19
C ARG A 438 28.45 7.85 -30.75
N LEU A 439 27.47 8.39 -31.45
CA LEU A 439 26.39 7.65 -32.10
C LEU A 439 26.78 7.08 -33.47
N ARG A 440 27.98 7.38 -33.97
CA ARG A 440 28.47 7.02 -35.32
C ARG A 440 27.56 7.56 -36.41
N LEU A 441 27.07 8.78 -36.24
CA LEU A 441 26.24 9.52 -37.21
C LEU A 441 27.03 10.72 -37.74
N SER A 442 26.60 11.26 -38.89
CA SER A 442 27.03 12.59 -39.30
C SER A 442 26.31 13.68 -38.46
N PRO A 443 26.89 14.88 -38.27
CA PRO A 443 26.22 15.97 -37.56
C PRO A 443 24.85 16.33 -38.19
N GLU A 444 24.74 16.29 -39.50
CA GLU A 444 23.50 16.54 -40.24
C GLU A 444 22.43 15.48 -40.01
N GLU A 445 22.84 14.23 -39.92
CA GLU A 445 21.95 13.11 -39.62
C GLU A 445 21.49 13.13 -38.14
N LEU A 446 22.36 13.49 -37.24
CA LEU A 446 22.00 13.69 -35.81
C LEU A 446 20.97 14.80 -35.67
N HIS A 447 21.18 15.95 -36.35
CA HIS A 447 20.27 17.08 -36.31
C HIS A 447 18.87 16.69 -36.84
N THR A 448 18.81 15.97 -37.97
CA THR A 448 17.53 15.48 -38.54
C THR A 448 16.81 14.54 -37.54
N ARG A 449 17.53 13.68 -36.83
CA ARG A 449 16.94 12.76 -35.86
C ARG A 449 16.51 13.47 -34.60
N LEU A 450 17.21 14.50 -34.14
CA LEU A 450 16.82 15.33 -32.97
C LEU A 450 15.53 16.10 -33.29
N GLN A 451 15.38 16.67 -34.48
CA GLN A 451 14.13 17.29 -34.89
C GLN A 451 12.95 16.34 -34.90
N ARG A 452 13.13 15.14 -35.46
CA ARG A 452 12.08 14.09 -35.46
C ARG A 452 11.71 13.62 -34.05
N ALA A 453 12.67 13.61 -33.16
CA ALA A 453 12.47 13.19 -31.76
C ALA A 453 11.91 14.31 -30.87
N GLY A 454 11.77 15.55 -31.37
CA GLY A 454 11.31 16.71 -30.62
C GLY A 454 12.27 17.09 -29.46
N LEU A 455 13.57 16.95 -29.69
CA LEU A 455 14.63 17.22 -28.70
C LEU A 455 15.46 18.48 -29.04
N GLU A 456 15.09 19.25 -30.04
CA GLU A 456 15.66 20.56 -30.29
C GLU A 456 14.90 21.61 -29.47
N GLU A 457 15.63 22.38 -28.66
CA GLU A 457 15.15 23.66 -28.15
C GLU A 457 15.22 24.69 -29.31
N SER A 458 14.12 25.44 -29.46
CA SER A 458 13.94 26.51 -30.47
C SER A 458 14.86 27.68 -30.19
#